data_4f954ea41b83efae28d3efbf14eb8541
#
_entry.id   4f954ea41b83efae28d3efbf14eb8541
#
_cell.length_a   1.000
_cell.length_b   1.000
_cell.length_c   1.000
_cell.angle_alpha   90.00
_cell.angle_beta   90.00
_cell.angle_gamma   90.00
#
_symmetry.space_group_name_H-M   'P 1'
#
loop_
_entity.id
_entity.type
_entity.pdbx_description
1 polymer ?
#
loop_
_entity_poly.entity_id
_entity_poly.type
_entity_poly.pdbx_seq_one_letter_code
_entity_poly.pdbx_strand_id
1 'polypeptide(L)'
;MGVPPGFIVPAEDSPQEATVMMWPASHQIYPDRDFRGLLHRCITDIANTIAHFEPVILCADAALHDMIRPRLSAGVTLWDIPTDDLWARDAGPLIARNHVGNRLLSHIQFNGWGRKQLHGFDGEVARAVAQKLGFAIHDSGLLGEAGGVDQDGHGTLIAHESSWVIGNRNPGLSRDQIASRLKTAFGAERLIWSKGVKGQDITDYHIDSLARFTGPSRVLINLPTKPDARDPFHRAAQKTYDTLVNAGLAVDVIPEPVHHRMRHTDDFVASYVNFYVCNGAVIAPQFGDATTDRVAVQALQRHYPNREIVTLNTDPLGEIGGGIHCATQQIPS
;
A
#
# COMPACT_ATOMS: atom_id res chain seq x y z
N MET A 1 18.50 -8.64 -10.87
CA MET A 1 17.94 -8.82 -12.25
C MET A 1 16.43 -8.79 -12.09
N GLY A 2 15.72 -7.90 -12.77
CA GLY A 2 14.26 -7.75 -12.62
C GLY A 2 13.47 -8.91 -13.24
N VAL A 3 12.13 -8.78 -13.31
CA VAL A 3 11.27 -9.83 -13.85
C VAL A 3 11.63 -10.15 -15.30
N PRO A 4 11.47 -11.42 -15.75
CA PRO A 4 11.71 -11.81 -17.14
C PRO A 4 10.78 -11.05 -18.11
N PRO A 5 11.21 -10.87 -19.38
CA PRO A 5 10.33 -10.29 -20.40
C PRO A 5 8.98 -10.99 -20.47
N GLY A 6 7.90 -10.21 -20.61
CA GLY A 6 6.53 -10.71 -20.67
C GLY A 6 5.85 -10.88 -19.29
N PHE A 7 6.58 -10.68 -18.17
CA PHE A 7 5.96 -10.56 -16.86
C PHE A 7 5.65 -9.11 -16.54
N ILE A 8 4.47 -8.87 -15.98
CA ILE A 8 4.03 -7.55 -15.48
C ILE A 8 3.42 -7.74 -14.08
N VAL A 9 3.50 -6.72 -13.25
CA VAL A 9 2.66 -6.61 -12.05
C VAL A 9 1.29 -6.12 -12.52
N PRO A 10 0.20 -6.88 -12.32
CA PRO A 10 -1.13 -6.45 -12.76
C PRO A 10 -1.64 -5.25 -11.97
N ALA A 11 -2.55 -4.46 -12.55
CA ALA A 11 -3.28 -3.44 -11.80
C ALA A 11 -4.03 -4.06 -10.61
N GLU A 12 -4.19 -3.30 -9.53
CA GLU A 12 -4.83 -3.81 -8.30
C GLU A 12 -6.30 -4.21 -8.53
N ASP A 13 -6.96 -3.65 -9.51
CA ASP A 13 -8.34 -3.99 -9.89
C ASP A 13 -8.44 -5.25 -10.79
N SER A 14 -7.32 -5.89 -11.14
CA SER A 14 -7.32 -7.19 -11.82
C SER A 14 -7.84 -8.30 -10.89
N PRO A 15 -8.34 -9.43 -11.43
CA PRO A 15 -8.76 -10.56 -10.61
C PRO A 15 -7.65 -11.04 -9.67
N GLN A 16 -8.01 -11.31 -8.42
CA GLN A 16 -7.09 -11.69 -7.36
C GLN A 16 -7.43 -13.10 -6.83
N GLU A 17 -6.40 -13.85 -6.46
CA GLU A 17 -6.53 -15.14 -5.79
C GLU A 17 -6.71 -14.97 -4.29
N ALA A 18 -6.01 -14.01 -3.70
CA ALA A 18 -6.07 -13.71 -2.28
C ALA A 18 -5.49 -12.33 -1.96
N THR A 19 -5.82 -11.84 -0.76
CA THR A 19 -5.14 -10.71 -0.10
C THR A 19 -4.18 -11.23 0.97
N VAL A 20 -2.94 -10.73 1.01
CA VAL A 20 -2.00 -10.92 2.12
C VAL A 20 -2.11 -9.76 3.09
N MET A 21 -2.20 -10.08 4.37
CA MET A 21 -2.15 -9.14 5.50
C MET A 21 -1.16 -9.63 6.54
N MET A 22 -0.72 -8.74 7.44
CA MET A 22 0.26 -9.03 8.48
C MET A 22 -0.29 -8.65 9.85
N TRP A 23 0.02 -9.46 10.86
CA TRP A 23 -0.41 -9.22 12.24
C TRP A 23 0.60 -8.36 12.99
N PRO A 24 0.20 -7.24 13.64
CA PRO A 24 1.12 -6.41 14.43
C PRO A 24 1.49 -7.10 15.74
N ALA A 25 2.57 -7.86 15.71
CA ALA A 25 2.98 -8.71 16.82
C ALA A 25 3.93 -8.02 17.82
N SER A 26 4.74 -7.05 17.35
CA SER A 26 5.84 -6.51 18.13
C SER A 26 5.40 -5.60 19.27
N HIS A 27 5.74 -6.02 20.49
CA HIS A 27 5.60 -5.18 21.69
C HIS A 27 6.61 -4.03 21.74
N GLN A 28 7.68 -4.13 20.96
CA GLN A 28 8.69 -3.09 20.88
C GLN A 28 8.22 -1.93 19.99
N ILE A 29 7.51 -2.22 18.89
CA ILE A 29 6.90 -1.21 18.01
C ILE A 29 5.66 -0.62 18.70
N TYR A 30 4.83 -1.46 19.30
CA TYR A 30 3.57 -1.08 19.93
C TYR A 30 3.57 -1.43 21.43
N PRO A 31 4.28 -0.68 22.29
CA PRO A 31 4.41 -0.99 23.72
C PRO A 31 3.09 -0.79 24.47
N ASP A 32 2.26 0.17 24.05
CA ASP A 32 0.94 0.40 24.65
C ASP A 32 -0.01 -0.76 24.31
N ARG A 33 -0.47 -1.45 25.37
CA ARG A 33 -1.33 -2.63 25.23
C ARG A 33 -2.71 -2.29 24.68
N ASP A 34 -3.28 -1.16 25.10
CA ASP A 34 -4.64 -0.77 24.72
C ASP A 34 -4.67 -0.31 23.28
N PHE A 35 -3.69 0.48 22.87
CA PHE A 35 -3.52 0.89 21.48
C PHE A 35 -3.24 -0.31 20.56
N ARG A 36 -2.34 -1.21 20.95
CA ARG A 36 -2.12 -2.47 20.21
C ARG A 36 -3.40 -3.28 20.07
N GLY A 37 -4.25 -3.30 21.10
CA GLY A 37 -5.59 -3.89 21.05
C GLY A 37 -6.52 -3.22 20.01
N LEU A 38 -6.39 -1.90 19.80
CA LEU A 38 -7.10 -1.19 18.72
C LEU A 38 -6.59 -1.62 17.35
N LEU A 39 -5.28 -1.72 17.15
CA LEU A 39 -4.68 -2.21 15.91
C LEU A 39 -5.12 -3.64 15.59
N HIS A 40 -5.11 -4.54 16.57
CA HIS A 40 -5.60 -5.92 16.40
C HIS A 40 -7.05 -5.96 15.93
N ARG A 41 -7.93 -5.13 16.49
CA ARG A 41 -9.33 -5.02 16.02
C ARG A 41 -9.39 -4.49 14.59
N CYS A 42 -8.68 -3.41 14.32
CA CYS A 42 -8.68 -2.79 13.00
C CYS A 42 -8.21 -3.75 11.89
N ILE A 43 -7.10 -4.47 12.10
CA ILE A 43 -6.61 -5.49 11.16
C ILE A 43 -7.62 -6.64 11.00
N THR A 44 -8.23 -7.08 12.09
CA THR A 44 -9.28 -8.12 12.06
C THR A 44 -10.50 -7.67 11.25
N ASP A 45 -10.95 -6.43 11.44
CA ASP A 45 -12.11 -5.87 10.75
C ASP A 45 -11.84 -5.73 9.24
N ILE A 46 -10.64 -5.28 8.86
CA ILE A 46 -10.23 -5.21 7.45
C ILE A 46 -10.18 -6.62 6.85
N ALA A 47 -9.49 -7.56 7.51
CA ALA A 47 -9.36 -8.94 7.03
C ALA A 47 -10.73 -9.62 6.86
N ASN A 48 -11.61 -9.51 7.85
CA ASN A 48 -12.95 -10.09 7.79
C ASN A 48 -13.83 -9.43 6.72
N THR A 49 -13.69 -8.12 6.49
CA THR A 49 -14.41 -7.41 5.45
C THR A 49 -13.97 -7.87 4.06
N ILE A 50 -12.66 -7.94 3.80
CA ILE A 50 -12.13 -8.44 2.53
C ILE A 50 -12.53 -9.90 2.29
N ALA A 51 -12.58 -10.71 3.36
CA ALA A 51 -12.93 -12.13 3.30
C ALA A 51 -14.37 -12.42 2.80
N HIS A 52 -15.24 -11.42 2.70
CA HIS A 52 -16.53 -11.55 2.03
C HIS A 52 -16.40 -11.56 0.48
N PHE A 53 -15.30 -11.09 -0.05
CA PHE A 53 -15.09 -10.87 -1.49
C PHE A 53 -13.99 -11.76 -2.06
N GLU A 54 -12.95 -12.07 -1.27
CA GLU A 54 -11.84 -12.93 -1.69
C GLU A 54 -11.12 -13.53 -0.48
N PRO A 55 -10.38 -14.65 -0.64
CA PRO A 55 -9.60 -15.25 0.44
C PRO A 55 -8.57 -14.28 1.00
N VAL A 56 -8.38 -14.31 2.34
CA VAL A 56 -7.35 -13.53 3.03
C VAL A 56 -6.34 -14.46 3.68
N ILE A 57 -5.07 -14.19 3.47
CA ILE A 57 -3.92 -14.82 4.14
C ILE A 57 -3.42 -13.83 5.19
N LEU A 58 -3.58 -14.17 6.46
CA LEU A 58 -3.04 -13.36 7.56
C LEU A 58 -1.76 -14.02 8.10
N CYS A 59 -0.63 -13.35 7.87
CA CYS A 59 0.68 -13.79 8.35
C CYS A 59 0.83 -13.47 9.84
N ALA A 60 1.17 -14.46 10.64
CA ALA A 60 1.44 -14.33 12.07
C ALA A 60 2.27 -15.53 12.56
N ASP A 61 3.07 -15.36 13.62
CA ASP A 61 3.73 -16.45 14.33
C ASP A 61 2.71 -17.48 14.80
N ALA A 62 3.01 -18.78 14.66
CA ALA A 62 2.14 -19.88 15.05
C ALA A 62 1.73 -19.82 16.53
N ALA A 63 2.60 -19.30 17.39
CA ALA A 63 2.32 -19.14 18.82
C ALA A 63 1.15 -18.17 19.09
N LEU A 64 0.80 -17.31 18.14
CA LEU A 64 -0.30 -16.35 18.25
C LEU A 64 -1.61 -16.86 17.64
N HIS A 65 -1.59 -17.95 16.88
CA HIS A 65 -2.75 -18.43 16.13
C HIS A 65 -3.98 -18.70 16.99
N ASP A 66 -3.82 -19.32 18.16
CA ASP A 66 -4.94 -19.63 19.05
C ASP A 66 -5.62 -18.37 19.62
N MET A 67 -4.86 -17.28 19.80
CA MET A 67 -5.37 -15.98 20.23
C MET A 67 -6.09 -15.24 19.08
N ILE A 68 -5.60 -15.37 17.85
CA ILE A 68 -6.09 -14.64 16.67
C ILE A 68 -7.32 -15.33 16.09
N ARG A 69 -7.29 -16.65 15.91
CA ARG A 69 -8.31 -17.48 15.23
C ARG A 69 -9.78 -17.19 15.64
N PRO A 70 -10.11 -17.03 16.94
CA PRO A 70 -11.49 -16.77 17.34
C PRO A 70 -12.08 -15.43 16.85
N ARG A 71 -11.25 -14.55 16.31
CA ARG A 71 -11.65 -13.22 15.82
C ARG A 71 -11.88 -13.21 14.30
N LEU A 72 -11.48 -14.27 13.61
CA LEU A 72 -11.43 -14.33 12.15
C LEU A 72 -12.66 -15.02 11.56
N SER A 73 -13.14 -14.51 10.44
CA SER A 73 -14.14 -15.18 9.60
C SER A 73 -13.54 -16.38 8.87
N ALA A 74 -14.40 -17.27 8.36
CA ALA A 74 -13.97 -18.50 7.67
C ALA A 74 -13.13 -18.25 6.41
N GLY A 75 -13.24 -17.08 5.79
CA GLY A 75 -12.45 -16.72 4.60
C GLY A 75 -11.02 -16.24 4.91
N VAL A 76 -10.65 -16.12 6.19
CA VAL A 76 -9.29 -15.72 6.61
C VAL A 76 -8.51 -16.94 7.06
N THR A 77 -7.36 -17.19 6.42
CA THR A 77 -6.44 -18.28 6.77
C THR A 77 -5.19 -17.72 7.44
N LEU A 78 -4.86 -18.25 8.61
CA LEU A 78 -3.59 -17.94 9.30
C LEU A 78 -2.45 -18.74 8.68
N TRP A 79 -1.39 -18.04 8.30
CA TRP A 79 -0.14 -18.65 7.89
C TRP A 79 0.92 -18.42 8.96
N ASP A 80 1.64 -19.49 9.32
CA ASP A 80 2.82 -19.41 10.17
C ASP A 80 3.97 -18.75 9.40
N ILE A 81 3.98 -17.44 9.49
CA ILE A 81 4.99 -16.51 8.99
C ILE A 81 5.07 -15.39 10.02
N PRO A 82 6.11 -15.35 10.86
CA PRO A 82 6.28 -14.30 11.87
C PRO A 82 6.36 -12.91 11.25
N THR A 83 5.79 -11.94 11.95
CA THR A 83 5.75 -10.53 11.56
C THR A 83 6.14 -9.63 12.73
N ASP A 84 6.74 -8.49 12.47
CA ASP A 84 6.97 -7.44 13.45
C ASP A 84 5.80 -6.45 13.45
N ASP A 85 5.44 -5.94 12.29
CA ASP A 85 4.45 -4.91 12.05
C ASP A 85 3.31 -5.42 11.11
N LEU A 86 2.48 -4.51 10.59
CA LEU A 86 1.24 -4.83 9.87
C LEU A 86 1.23 -4.38 8.39
N TRP A 87 2.31 -3.81 7.90
CA TRP A 87 2.37 -3.12 6.60
C TRP A 87 2.65 -4.09 5.43
N ALA A 88 1.64 -4.89 5.09
CA ALA A 88 1.75 -5.90 4.05
C ALA A 88 2.03 -5.33 2.65
N ARG A 89 1.66 -4.08 2.37
CA ARG A 89 2.00 -3.40 1.12
C ARG A 89 3.51 -3.23 0.96
N ASP A 90 4.20 -2.94 2.05
CA ASP A 90 5.61 -2.61 2.05
C ASP A 90 6.51 -3.84 2.20
N ALA A 91 6.10 -4.79 3.05
CA ALA A 91 6.88 -5.98 3.37
C ALA A 91 6.38 -7.25 2.66
N GLY A 92 5.19 -7.21 2.08
CA GLY A 92 4.55 -8.36 1.43
C GLY A 92 5.01 -8.60 -0.02
N PRO A 93 4.46 -9.66 -0.64
CA PRO A 93 4.93 -10.13 -1.95
C PRO A 93 4.39 -9.29 -3.12
N LEU A 94 5.26 -8.63 -3.86
CA LEU A 94 4.91 -8.03 -5.16
C LEU A 94 4.93 -9.12 -6.24
N ILE A 95 3.75 -9.59 -6.65
CA ILE A 95 3.63 -10.69 -7.61
C ILE A 95 3.46 -10.17 -9.03
N ALA A 96 4.35 -10.61 -9.93
CA ALA A 96 4.23 -10.42 -11.36
C ALA A 96 3.70 -11.70 -12.03
N ARG A 97 2.93 -11.53 -13.12
CA ARG A 97 2.42 -12.63 -13.93
C ARG A 97 2.67 -12.39 -15.42
N ASN A 98 2.70 -13.46 -16.21
CA ASN A 98 2.73 -13.40 -17.66
C ASN A 98 1.38 -13.76 -18.28
N HIS A 99 1.27 -13.62 -19.61
CA HIS A 99 0.05 -13.85 -20.38
C HIS A 99 -0.44 -15.33 -20.36
N VAL A 100 0.43 -16.28 -20.01
CA VAL A 100 0.05 -17.70 -19.85
C VAL A 100 -0.26 -18.10 -18.41
N GLY A 101 -0.29 -17.12 -17.48
CA GLY A 101 -0.67 -17.33 -16.09
C GLY A 101 0.45 -17.75 -15.15
N ASN A 102 1.70 -17.85 -15.61
CA ASN A 102 2.82 -18.09 -14.70
C ASN A 102 3.03 -16.88 -13.80
N ARG A 103 3.29 -17.13 -12.53
CA ARG A 103 3.50 -16.12 -11.50
C ARG A 103 4.88 -16.24 -10.85
N LEU A 104 5.41 -15.13 -10.40
CA LEU A 104 6.67 -15.05 -9.66
C LEU A 104 6.65 -13.87 -8.68
N LEU A 105 7.49 -13.92 -7.67
CA LEU A 105 7.79 -12.79 -6.80
C LEU A 105 8.79 -11.87 -7.50
N SER A 106 8.37 -10.64 -7.80
CA SER A 106 9.27 -9.53 -8.12
C SER A 106 9.75 -8.91 -6.80
N HIS A 107 10.88 -9.39 -6.30
CA HIS A 107 11.30 -9.05 -4.96
C HIS A 107 11.97 -7.69 -4.89
N ILE A 108 11.34 -6.77 -4.16
CA ILE A 108 11.92 -5.54 -3.64
C ILE A 108 12.22 -5.80 -2.16
N GLN A 109 13.47 -5.61 -1.75
CA GLN A 109 13.86 -5.92 -0.38
C GLN A 109 13.39 -4.85 0.58
N PHE A 110 12.48 -5.19 1.48
CA PHE A 110 12.08 -4.34 2.59
C PHE A 110 13.21 -4.21 3.62
N ASN A 111 13.48 -3.00 4.07
CA ASN A 111 14.54 -2.72 5.05
C ASN A 111 14.10 -1.78 6.18
N GLY A 112 12.81 -1.79 6.53
CA GLY A 112 12.26 -0.96 7.61
C GLY A 112 12.32 0.53 7.29
N TRP A 113 11.93 0.91 6.07
CA TRP A 113 11.94 2.30 5.54
C TRP A 113 13.31 2.97 5.66
N GLY A 114 14.35 2.22 5.30
CA GLY A 114 15.72 2.70 5.42
C GLY A 114 16.30 2.51 6.82
N ARG A 115 15.93 1.43 7.52
CA ARG A 115 16.36 1.06 8.88
C ARG A 115 15.88 2.04 9.96
N LYS A 116 14.73 2.66 9.75
CA LYS A 116 14.11 3.55 10.74
C LYS A 116 13.31 2.78 11.80
N GLN A 117 12.94 1.50 11.51
CA GLN A 117 12.17 0.66 12.40
C GLN A 117 12.65 -0.80 12.40
N LEU A 118 12.31 -1.55 13.46
CA LEU A 118 12.48 -3.00 13.56
C LEU A 118 11.75 -3.69 12.38
N HIS A 119 12.42 -4.63 11.71
CA HIS A 119 11.90 -5.28 10.50
C HIS A 119 12.49 -6.67 10.26
N GLY A 120 12.99 -7.31 11.31
CA GLY A 120 13.70 -8.59 11.17
C GLY A 120 12.82 -9.69 10.58
N PHE A 121 11.57 -9.79 11.03
CA PHE A 121 10.60 -10.72 10.46
C PHE A 121 9.95 -10.15 9.19
N ASP A 122 9.59 -8.89 9.18
CA ASP A 122 8.92 -8.25 8.04
C ASP A 122 9.75 -8.32 6.76
N GLY A 123 11.08 -8.18 6.87
CA GLY A 123 12.00 -8.29 5.73
C GLY A 123 11.98 -9.65 5.01
N GLU A 124 11.43 -10.69 5.64
CA GLU A 124 11.35 -12.06 5.11
C GLU A 124 9.95 -12.46 4.63
N VAL A 125 8.90 -11.67 4.95
CA VAL A 125 7.50 -12.02 4.66
C VAL A 125 7.27 -12.28 3.17
N ALA A 126 7.74 -11.39 2.28
CA ALA A 126 7.56 -11.56 0.84
C ALA A 126 8.12 -12.90 0.33
N ARG A 127 9.33 -13.25 0.79
CA ARG A 127 9.98 -14.51 0.41
C ARG A 127 9.25 -15.72 0.98
N ALA A 128 8.85 -15.67 2.25
CA ALA A 128 8.15 -16.74 2.92
C ALA A 128 6.79 -17.04 2.25
N VAL A 129 6.02 -16.00 1.90
CA VAL A 129 4.75 -16.16 1.16
C VAL A 129 5.01 -16.77 -0.22
N ALA A 130 5.97 -16.25 -0.99
CA ALA A 130 6.30 -16.79 -2.31
C ALA A 130 6.73 -18.26 -2.26
N GLN A 131 7.53 -18.65 -1.27
CA GLN A 131 7.94 -20.04 -1.06
C GLN A 131 6.75 -20.95 -0.74
N LYS A 132 5.82 -20.53 0.14
CA LYS A 132 4.60 -21.30 0.44
C LYS A 132 3.70 -21.47 -0.78
N LEU A 133 3.69 -20.49 -1.70
CA LEU A 133 2.94 -20.55 -2.96
C LEU A 133 3.70 -21.28 -4.09
N GLY A 134 4.96 -21.65 -3.88
CA GLY A 134 5.79 -22.27 -4.90
C GLY A 134 6.21 -21.35 -6.03
N PHE A 135 6.24 -20.02 -5.79
CA PHE A 135 6.63 -19.03 -6.80
C PHE A 135 8.15 -18.86 -6.88
N ALA A 136 8.65 -18.74 -8.10
CA ALA A 136 10.04 -18.34 -8.33
C ALA A 136 10.29 -16.92 -7.81
N ILE A 137 11.49 -16.66 -7.29
CA ILE A 137 11.88 -15.36 -6.73
C ILE A 137 12.85 -14.68 -7.67
N HIS A 138 12.50 -13.49 -8.14
CA HIS A 138 13.33 -12.63 -8.96
C HIS A 138 13.69 -11.36 -8.18
N ASP A 139 14.96 -11.23 -7.82
CA ASP A 139 15.46 -10.10 -7.05
C ASP A 139 15.67 -8.88 -7.95
N SER A 140 15.02 -7.77 -7.63
CA SER A 140 15.12 -6.51 -8.37
C SER A 140 16.45 -5.78 -8.11
N GLY A 141 17.12 -6.12 -7.01
CA GLY A 141 18.28 -5.39 -6.50
C GLY A 141 17.91 -3.99 -5.98
N LEU A 142 16.64 -3.75 -5.65
CA LEU A 142 16.15 -2.53 -5.00
C LEU A 142 15.89 -2.78 -3.53
N LEU A 143 16.21 -1.76 -2.73
CA LEU A 143 15.73 -1.61 -1.36
C LEU A 143 14.59 -0.60 -1.36
N GLY A 144 13.44 -0.97 -0.80
CA GLY A 144 12.28 -0.08 -0.77
C GLY A 144 10.98 -0.82 -0.52
N GLU A 145 9.90 -0.16 -0.84
CA GLU A 145 8.55 -0.57 -0.47
C GLU A 145 7.58 -0.39 -1.65
N ALA A 146 6.67 -1.37 -1.86
CA ALA A 146 5.72 -1.26 -2.97
C ALA A 146 4.71 -0.11 -2.79
N GLY A 147 4.44 0.34 -1.56
CA GLY A 147 3.64 1.55 -1.28
C GLY A 147 4.25 2.84 -1.83
N GLY A 148 5.57 2.86 -2.05
CA GLY A 148 6.28 3.98 -2.67
C GLY A 148 6.11 4.09 -4.18
N VAL A 149 5.39 3.14 -4.84
CA VAL A 149 5.12 3.14 -6.28
C VAL A 149 3.67 2.74 -6.50
N ASP A 150 2.95 3.47 -7.34
CA ASP A 150 1.65 3.02 -7.84
C ASP A 150 1.73 2.78 -9.36
N GLN A 151 0.87 1.89 -9.89
CA GLN A 151 0.96 1.41 -11.26
C GLN A 151 -0.43 1.17 -11.89
N ASP A 152 -0.54 1.39 -13.20
CA ASP A 152 -1.79 1.24 -13.93
C ASP A 152 -2.02 -0.16 -14.55
N GLY A 153 -1.07 -1.10 -14.39
CA GLY A 153 -1.11 -2.42 -15.04
C GLY A 153 -0.93 -2.39 -16.56
N HIS A 154 -0.71 -1.22 -17.12
CA HIS A 154 -0.56 -0.97 -18.57
C HIS A 154 0.78 -0.31 -18.91
N GLY A 155 1.75 -0.43 -18.03
CA GLY A 155 3.12 -0.01 -18.26
C GLY A 155 3.49 1.37 -17.74
N THR A 156 2.61 2.06 -16.98
CA THR A 156 2.91 3.36 -16.37
C THR A 156 3.02 3.24 -14.85
N LEU A 157 4.09 3.79 -14.30
CA LEU A 157 4.34 3.92 -12.86
C LEU A 157 4.32 5.39 -12.45
N ILE A 158 3.90 5.66 -11.22
CA ILE A 158 4.09 6.93 -10.52
C ILE A 158 4.81 6.70 -9.19
N ALA A 159 5.74 7.59 -8.82
CA ALA A 159 6.48 7.47 -7.57
C ALA A 159 7.05 8.83 -7.13
N HIS A 160 7.36 8.96 -5.84
CA HIS A 160 8.12 10.09 -5.31
C HIS A 160 9.62 9.78 -5.27
N GLU A 161 10.44 10.76 -5.71
CA GLU A 161 11.91 10.63 -5.60
C GLU A 161 12.36 10.50 -4.14
N SER A 162 11.64 11.15 -3.21
CA SER A 162 11.99 11.20 -1.79
C SER A 162 12.05 9.82 -1.14
N SER A 163 11.18 8.87 -1.52
CA SER A 163 11.13 7.52 -0.97
C SER A 163 12.07 6.52 -1.67
N TRP A 164 12.57 6.83 -2.87
CA TRP A 164 13.37 5.91 -3.67
C TRP A 164 14.80 6.36 -3.88
N VAL A 165 15.02 7.66 -4.19
CA VAL A 165 16.32 8.24 -4.53
C VAL A 165 16.97 8.77 -3.25
N ILE A 166 17.24 7.86 -2.31
CA ILE A 166 17.74 8.17 -0.98
C ILE A 166 18.75 7.10 -0.52
N GLY A 167 19.81 7.55 0.16
CA GLY A 167 20.97 6.70 0.47
C GLY A 167 20.71 5.60 1.52
N ASN A 168 19.65 5.70 2.33
CA ASN A 168 19.30 4.65 3.29
C ASN A 168 18.47 3.51 2.67
N ARG A 169 17.97 3.68 1.43
CA ARG A 169 17.33 2.60 0.66
C ARG A 169 18.22 2.12 -0.48
N ASN A 170 18.59 2.99 -1.42
CA ASN A 170 19.32 2.60 -2.63
C ASN A 170 20.72 3.28 -2.69
N PRO A 171 21.64 2.96 -1.76
CA PRO A 171 22.97 3.59 -1.72
C PRO A 171 23.75 3.33 -3.01
N GLY A 172 24.34 4.37 -3.57
CA GLY A 172 25.19 4.27 -4.76
C GLY A 172 24.44 4.14 -6.10
N LEU A 173 23.12 4.04 -6.10
CA LEU A 173 22.32 4.05 -7.34
C LEU A 173 21.92 5.46 -7.73
N SER A 174 22.08 5.79 -9.02
CA SER A 174 21.54 7.02 -9.58
C SER A 174 20.00 6.93 -9.74
N ARG A 175 19.33 8.08 -9.87
CA ARG A 175 17.91 8.18 -10.15
C ARG A 175 17.51 7.35 -11.38
N ASP A 176 18.32 7.39 -12.44
CA ASP A 176 18.03 6.66 -13.69
C ASP A 176 18.23 5.15 -13.54
N GLN A 177 19.20 4.72 -12.73
CA GLN A 177 19.37 3.31 -12.39
C GLN A 177 18.20 2.78 -11.55
N ILE A 178 17.71 3.55 -10.58
CA ILE A 178 16.53 3.21 -9.79
C ILE A 178 15.30 3.15 -10.71
N ALA A 179 15.11 4.15 -11.57
CA ALA A 179 14.00 4.17 -12.54
C ALA A 179 14.00 2.93 -13.47
N SER A 180 15.17 2.56 -13.98
CA SER A 180 15.33 1.37 -14.82
C SER A 180 14.96 0.09 -14.07
N ARG A 181 15.45 -0.06 -12.82
CA ARG A 181 15.15 -1.23 -11.98
C ARG A 181 13.68 -1.30 -11.59
N LEU A 182 13.04 -0.16 -11.24
CA LEU A 182 11.61 -0.11 -10.95
C LEU A 182 10.78 -0.53 -12.17
N LYS A 183 11.07 0.03 -13.34
CA LYS A 183 10.40 -0.38 -14.58
C LYS A 183 10.54 -1.87 -14.84
N THR A 184 11.72 -2.42 -14.65
CA THR A 184 11.94 -3.86 -14.81
C THR A 184 11.22 -4.67 -13.74
N ALA A 185 11.22 -4.23 -12.47
CA ALA A 185 10.55 -4.94 -11.38
C ALA A 185 9.02 -5.04 -11.58
N PHE A 186 8.41 -4.01 -12.16
CA PHE A 186 6.97 -3.97 -12.43
C PHE A 186 6.59 -4.46 -13.84
N GLY A 187 7.57 -4.67 -14.73
CA GLY A 187 7.31 -4.93 -16.15
C GLY A 187 6.73 -3.70 -16.88
N ALA A 188 7.14 -2.50 -16.45
CA ALA A 188 6.62 -1.23 -16.96
C ALA A 188 7.58 -0.56 -17.94
N GLU A 189 7.02 0.35 -18.76
CA GLU A 189 7.77 1.09 -19.78
C GLU A 189 8.05 2.53 -19.34
N ARG A 190 7.14 3.13 -18.57
CA ARG A 190 7.15 4.53 -18.18
C ARG A 190 7.14 4.69 -16.67
N LEU A 191 7.94 5.61 -16.14
CA LEU A 191 7.89 6.03 -14.74
C LEU A 191 7.82 7.56 -14.68
N ILE A 192 6.79 8.05 -14.00
CA ILE A 192 6.59 9.48 -13.75
C ILE A 192 7.05 9.77 -12.32
N TRP A 193 8.11 10.56 -12.20
CA TRP A 193 8.64 11.01 -10.92
C TRP A 193 8.01 12.33 -10.48
N SER A 194 7.59 12.42 -9.22
CA SER A 194 7.42 13.67 -8.49
C SER A 194 8.43 13.76 -7.35
N LYS A 195 8.63 14.95 -6.78
CA LYS A 195 9.71 15.15 -5.78
C LYS A 195 9.40 14.49 -4.43
N GLY A 196 8.16 14.59 -3.96
CA GLY A 196 7.76 14.16 -2.63
C GLY A 196 8.37 15.01 -1.51
N VAL A 197 8.34 14.48 -0.28
CA VAL A 197 8.86 15.12 0.95
C VAL A 197 9.77 14.14 1.66
N LYS A 198 11.02 14.55 1.93
CA LYS A 198 12.02 13.70 2.56
C LYS A 198 12.15 14.01 4.04
N GLY A 199 12.21 12.96 4.89
CA GLY A 199 12.59 13.07 6.30
C GLY A 199 11.54 13.72 7.19
N GLN A 200 10.28 13.79 6.75
CA GLN A 200 9.18 14.32 7.53
C GLN A 200 8.27 13.20 8.09
N ASP A 201 8.26 12.05 7.45
CA ASP A 201 7.59 10.83 7.93
C ASP A 201 8.51 9.61 7.77
N ILE A 202 8.07 8.46 8.27
CA ILE A 202 8.86 7.22 8.24
C ILE A 202 9.10 6.73 6.81
N THR A 203 8.14 6.94 5.90
CA THR A 203 8.16 6.45 4.51
C THR A 203 8.92 7.35 3.56
N ASP A 204 9.23 8.59 3.95
CA ASP A 204 9.68 9.68 3.07
C ASP A 204 8.64 10.01 1.98
N TYR A 205 7.36 9.99 2.38
CA TYR A 205 6.17 10.31 1.58
C TYR A 205 5.89 9.31 0.46
N HIS A 206 5.30 8.17 0.82
CA HIS A 206 4.81 7.19 -0.15
C HIS A 206 3.71 7.77 -1.04
N ILE A 207 3.72 7.37 -2.32
CA ILE A 207 2.75 7.86 -3.31
C ILE A 207 1.33 7.32 -3.06
N ASP A 208 1.19 6.12 -2.50
CA ASP A 208 -0.09 5.45 -2.25
C ASP A 208 -0.95 6.16 -1.19
N SER A 209 -0.36 7.03 -0.39
CA SER A 209 -1.10 7.90 0.54
C SER A 209 -1.59 9.20 -0.12
N LEU A 210 -1.14 9.50 -1.35
CA LEU A 210 -1.49 10.74 -2.05
C LEU A 210 -2.27 10.49 -3.33
N ALA A 211 -1.82 9.56 -4.18
CA ALA A 211 -2.35 9.37 -5.53
C ALA A 211 -2.31 7.91 -5.95
N ARG A 212 -3.42 7.42 -6.53
CA ARG A 212 -3.58 6.05 -6.98
C ARG A 212 -4.16 5.99 -8.39
N PHE A 213 -3.66 5.07 -9.20
CA PHE A 213 -4.33 4.74 -10.46
C PHE A 213 -5.69 4.08 -10.20
N THR A 214 -6.67 4.46 -11.00
CA THR A 214 -8.03 3.91 -11.02
C THR A 214 -8.39 3.34 -12.39
N GLY A 215 -7.38 3.14 -13.21
CA GLY A 215 -7.46 2.61 -14.56
C GLY A 215 -6.33 3.15 -15.44
N PRO A 216 -6.20 2.68 -16.68
CA PRO A 216 -5.14 3.12 -17.60
C PRO A 216 -5.09 4.64 -17.74
N SER A 217 -3.95 5.23 -17.40
CA SER A 217 -3.69 6.68 -17.46
C SER A 217 -4.69 7.56 -16.68
N ARG A 218 -5.43 6.98 -15.72
CA ARG A 218 -6.38 7.70 -14.87
C ARG A 218 -5.96 7.60 -13.40
N VAL A 219 -5.85 8.73 -12.73
CA VAL A 219 -5.37 8.84 -11.34
C VAL A 219 -6.41 9.56 -10.49
N LEU A 220 -6.60 9.08 -9.28
CA LEU A 220 -7.32 9.75 -8.21
C LEU A 220 -6.29 10.29 -7.21
N ILE A 221 -6.36 11.58 -6.89
CA ILE A 221 -5.43 12.24 -5.96
C ILE A 221 -6.18 12.88 -4.80
N ASN A 222 -5.62 12.76 -3.59
CA ASN A 222 -6.16 13.35 -2.37
C ASN A 222 -5.52 14.73 -2.15
N LEU A 223 -6.31 15.82 -2.22
CA LEU A 223 -5.79 17.18 -2.07
C LEU A 223 -6.54 17.95 -0.98
N PRO A 224 -5.84 18.82 -0.23
CA PRO A 224 -6.49 19.70 0.73
C PRO A 224 -7.37 20.72 0.01
N THR A 225 -8.58 20.95 0.54
CA THR A 225 -9.50 21.97 0.02
C THR A 225 -8.99 23.41 0.27
N LYS A 226 -8.16 23.57 1.28
CA LYS A 226 -7.50 24.82 1.67
C LYS A 226 -6.00 24.57 1.86
N PRO A 227 -5.21 24.57 0.78
CA PRO A 227 -3.78 24.30 0.89
C PRO A 227 -3.05 25.38 1.71
N ASP A 228 -2.26 24.94 2.69
CA ASP A 228 -1.31 25.81 3.40
C ASP A 228 0.04 25.78 2.67
N ALA A 229 0.46 26.94 2.17
CA ALA A 229 1.73 27.10 1.46
C ALA A 229 2.96 26.89 2.36
N ARG A 230 2.80 26.86 3.68
CA ARG A 230 3.88 26.55 4.64
C ARG A 230 4.04 25.06 4.86
N ASP A 231 2.99 24.29 4.64
CA ASP A 231 3.00 22.83 4.79
C ASP A 231 3.77 22.17 3.62
N PRO A 232 4.84 21.43 3.89
CA PRO A 232 5.61 20.75 2.84
C PRO A 232 4.82 19.68 2.10
N PHE A 233 3.88 18.99 2.78
CA PHE A 233 3.05 17.96 2.18
C PHE A 233 2.03 18.57 1.22
N HIS A 234 1.35 19.67 1.59
CA HIS A 234 0.42 20.37 0.69
C HIS A 234 1.12 20.90 -0.56
N ARG A 235 2.35 21.45 -0.42
CA ARG A 235 3.14 21.88 -1.59
C ARG A 235 3.53 20.71 -2.49
N ALA A 236 3.95 19.57 -1.89
CA ALA A 236 4.34 18.38 -2.65
C ALA A 236 3.13 17.75 -3.33
N ALA A 237 1.97 17.71 -2.67
CA ALA A 237 0.73 17.20 -3.24
C ALA A 237 0.30 18.02 -4.46
N GLN A 238 0.28 19.36 -4.38
CA GLN A 238 -0.02 20.21 -5.52
C GLN A 238 0.98 20.01 -6.67
N LYS A 239 2.28 19.92 -6.36
CA LYS A 239 3.31 19.68 -7.36
C LYS A 239 3.19 18.31 -8.02
N THR A 240 2.77 17.29 -7.25
CA THR A 240 2.48 15.97 -7.79
C THR A 240 1.30 16.02 -8.74
N TYR A 241 0.20 16.69 -8.37
CA TYR A 241 -0.93 16.93 -9.26
C TYR A 241 -0.50 17.55 -10.59
N ASP A 242 0.24 18.67 -10.54
CA ASP A 242 0.73 19.36 -11.73
C ASP A 242 1.62 18.46 -12.60
N THR A 243 2.47 17.66 -11.96
CA THR A 243 3.36 16.69 -12.63
C THR A 243 2.56 15.63 -13.39
N LEU A 244 1.53 15.06 -12.76
CA LEU A 244 0.68 14.03 -13.36
C LEU A 244 -0.14 14.58 -14.53
N VAL A 245 -0.74 15.76 -14.38
CA VAL A 245 -1.47 16.45 -15.47
C VAL A 245 -0.55 16.77 -16.62
N ASN A 246 0.64 17.33 -16.37
CA ASN A 246 1.63 17.64 -17.41
C ASN A 246 2.18 16.38 -18.10
N ALA A 247 2.13 15.23 -17.43
CA ALA A 247 2.49 13.93 -18.00
C ALA A 247 1.38 13.34 -18.90
N GLY A 248 0.23 14.00 -19.01
CA GLY A 248 -0.91 13.60 -19.85
C GLY A 248 -1.86 12.61 -19.18
N LEU A 249 -1.83 12.48 -17.86
CA LEU A 249 -2.78 11.64 -17.13
C LEU A 249 -4.10 12.40 -16.88
N ALA A 250 -5.21 11.66 -16.87
CA ALA A 250 -6.49 12.17 -16.38
C ALA A 250 -6.49 12.09 -14.85
N VAL A 251 -6.52 13.25 -14.18
CA VAL A 251 -6.40 13.34 -12.72
C VAL A 251 -7.68 13.88 -12.12
N ASP A 252 -8.37 13.03 -11.35
CA ASP A 252 -9.52 13.40 -10.54
C ASP A 252 -9.10 13.66 -9.09
N VAL A 253 -9.79 14.59 -8.41
CA VAL A 253 -9.43 15.01 -7.04
C VAL A 253 -10.49 14.57 -6.05
N ILE A 254 -10.03 13.97 -4.94
CA ILE A 254 -10.80 13.80 -3.70
C ILE A 254 -10.28 14.83 -2.66
N PRO A 255 -11.15 15.55 -1.95
CA PRO A 255 -10.73 16.43 -0.87
C PRO A 255 -10.24 15.62 0.34
N GLU A 256 -9.24 16.12 1.05
CA GLU A 256 -8.89 15.62 2.38
C GLU A 256 -10.03 15.85 3.38
N PRO A 257 -10.19 14.95 4.39
CA PRO A 257 -11.15 15.17 5.46
C PRO A 257 -10.72 16.39 6.31
N VAL A 258 -11.70 17.24 6.66
CA VAL A 258 -11.46 18.44 7.48
C VAL A 258 -11.56 18.14 8.98
N HIS A 259 -12.39 17.15 9.33
CA HIS A 259 -12.63 16.72 10.70
C HIS A 259 -12.31 15.23 10.86
N HIS A 260 -11.54 14.91 11.89
CA HIS A 260 -11.17 13.55 12.26
C HIS A 260 -11.82 13.18 13.59
N ARG A 261 -12.24 11.91 13.75
CA ARG A 261 -12.77 11.41 15.03
C ARG A 261 -11.75 11.44 16.14
N MET A 262 -10.52 11.04 15.79
CA MET A 262 -9.37 11.03 16.70
C MET A 262 -8.15 11.54 15.93
N ARG A 263 -7.38 12.39 16.56
CA ARG A 263 -6.06 12.84 16.11
C ARG A 263 -5.20 12.99 17.33
N HIS A 264 -4.36 11.98 17.59
CA HIS A 264 -3.46 11.97 18.73
C HIS A 264 -2.02 12.27 18.33
N THR A 265 -1.68 12.12 17.05
CA THR A 265 -0.33 12.36 16.53
C THR A 265 -0.35 13.36 15.38
N ASP A 266 0.78 14.06 15.18
CA ASP A 266 0.98 14.93 14.02
C ASP A 266 1.21 14.13 12.73
N ASP A 267 1.52 12.82 12.85
CA ASP A 267 1.76 11.90 11.75
C ASP A 267 0.47 11.23 11.21
N PHE A 268 -0.72 11.65 11.70
CA PHE A 268 -1.99 11.06 11.30
C PHE A 268 -2.23 11.19 9.79
N VAL A 269 -2.32 10.04 9.11
CA VAL A 269 -2.62 9.99 7.67
C VAL A 269 -4.12 9.93 7.44
N ALA A 270 -4.66 11.03 6.92
CA ALA A 270 -6.07 11.17 6.54
C ALA A 270 -6.22 11.18 5.02
N SER A 271 -6.13 10.02 4.39
CA SER A 271 -6.17 9.91 2.94
C SER A 271 -7.24 8.94 2.45
N TYR A 272 -8.21 9.45 1.70
CA TYR A 272 -9.24 8.63 1.04
C TYR A 272 -8.69 7.78 -0.12
N VAL A 273 -7.50 8.06 -0.64
CA VAL A 273 -6.89 7.24 -1.71
C VAL A 273 -6.13 6.05 -1.17
N ASN A 274 -5.97 5.93 0.16
CA ASN A 274 -5.38 4.74 0.76
C ASN A 274 -6.43 3.61 0.93
N PHE A 275 -7.24 3.39 -0.14
CA PHE A 275 -8.20 2.29 -0.26
C PHE A 275 -7.56 1.04 -0.84
N TYR A 276 -8.21 -0.10 -0.68
CA TYR A 276 -7.85 -1.38 -1.30
C TYR A 276 -8.92 -1.86 -2.26
N VAL A 277 -8.53 -2.29 -3.46
CA VAL A 277 -9.44 -2.85 -4.47
C VAL A 277 -9.35 -4.37 -4.44
N CYS A 278 -10.41 -5.03 -3.98
CA CYS A 278 -10.52 -6.50 -4.01
C CYS A 278 -11.59 -6.95 -5.01
N ASN A 279 -11.73 -8.27 -5.20
CA ASN A 279 -12.76 -8.82 -6.08
C ASN A 279 -14.16 -8.38 -5.64
N GLY A 280 -14.84 -7.59 -6.47
CA GLY A 280 -16.20 -7.15 -6.23
C GLY A 280 -16.38 -5.95 -5.29
N ALA A 281 -15.34 -5.48 -4.60
CA ALA A 281 -15.42 -4.34 -3.69
C ALA A 281 -14.21 -3.41 -3.73
N VAL A 282 -14.39 -2.21 -3.19
CA VAL A 282 -13.35 -1.28 -2.77
C VAL A 282 -13.51 -1.04 -1.28
N ILE A 283 -12.49 -1.39 -0.51
CA ILE A 283 -12.46 -1.17 0.93
C ILE A 283 -11.78 0.16 1.20
N ALA A 284 -12.52 1.14 1.68
CA ALA A 284 -12.10 2.53 1.80
C ALA A 284 -12.14 3.03 3.24
N PRO A 285 -11.23 3.94 3.63
CA PRO A 285 -11.28 4.57 4.95
C PRO A 285 -12.43 5.57 5.03
N GLN A 286 -12.96 5.76 6.25
CA GLN A 286 -13.83 6.88 6.62
C GLN A 286 -13.30 7.55 7.88
N PHE A 287 -13.34 8.89 7.92
CA PHE A 287 -12.73 9.67 8.99
C PHE A 287 -13.74 10.37 9.91
N GLY A 288 -15.05 10.18 9.68
CA GLY A 288 -16.12 10.79 10.48
C GLY A 288 -16.52 12.21 10.04
N ASP A 289 -15.93 12.72 8.96
CA ASP A 289 -16.42 13.90 8.27
C ASP A 289 -17.50 13.49 7.25
N ALA A 290 -18.77 13.54 7.68
CA ALA A 290 -19.88 13.05 6.88
C ALA A 290 -20.00 13.69 5.48
N THR A 291 -19.41 14.86 5.27
CA THR A 291 -19.42 15.57 4.00
C THR A 291 -18.37 15.00 3.06
N THR A 292 -17.11 14.97 3.51
CA THR A 292 -16.00 14.47 2.69
C THR A 292 -16.02 12.94 2.59
N ASP A 293 -16.44 12.20 3.62
CA ASP A 293 -16.66 10.74 3.55
C ASP A 293 -17.63 10.40 2.41
N ARG A 294 -18.76 11.12 2.29
CA ARG A 294 -19.74 10.95 1.20
C ARG A 294 -19.16 11.29 -0.17
N VAL A 295 -18.39 12.38 -0.28
CA VAL A 295 -17.71 12.78 -1.52
C VAL A 295 -16.73 11.70 -1.97
N ALA A 296 -15.98 11.13 -1.03
CA ALA A 296 -15.03 10.05 -1.30
C ALA A 296 -15.74 8.78 -1.82
N VAL A 297 -16.81 8.35 -1.15
CA VAL A 297 -17.64 7.20 -1.61
C VAL A 297 -18.16 7.43 -3.01
N GLN A 298 -18.72 8.63 -3.30
CA GLN A 298 -19.21 8.96 -4.63
C GLN A 298 -18.12 8.99 -5.70
N ALA A 299 -16.91 9.46 -5.35
CA ALA A 299 -15.77 9.43 -6.26
C ALA A 299 -15.38 7.97 -6.57
N LEU A 300 -15.19 7.14 -5.54
CA LEU A 300 -14.85 5.74 -5.71
C LEU A 300 -15.91 4.98 -6.50
N GLN A 301 -17.21 5.25 -6.28
CA GLN A 301 -18.28 4.63 -7.04
C GLN A 301 -18.24 4.99 -8.55
N ARG A 302 -17.80 6.22 -8.91
CA ARG A 302 -17.61 6.61 -10.31
C ARG A 302 -16.43 5.89 -10.95
N HIS A 303 -15.33 5.67 -10.20
CA HIS A 303 -14.14 4.99 -10.70
C HIS A 303 -14.32 3.46 -10.76
N TYR A 304 -15.12 2.90 -9.85
CA TYR A 304 -15.37 1.46 -9.71
C TYR A 304 -16.86 1.14 -9.74
N PRO A 305 -17.57 1.43 -10.87
CA PRO A 305 -19.03 1.35 -10.93
C PRO A 305 -19.61 -0.06 -10.70
N ASN A 306 -18.79 -1.10 -10.89
CA ASN A 306 -19.16 -2.51 -10.74
C ASN A 306 -18.68 -3.12 -9.42
N ARG A 307 -18.18 -2.29 -8.48
CA ARG A 307 -17.72 -2.73 -7.16
C ARG A 307 -18.53 -2.08 -6.05
N GLU A 308 -18.75 -2.82 -4.99
CA GLU A 308 -19.31 -2.28 -3.76
C GLU A 308 -18.27 -1.39 -3.07
N ILE A 309 -18.67 -0.22 -2.57
CA ILE A 309 -17.78 0.63 -1.76
C ILE A 309 -18.09 0.38 -0.29
N VAL A 310 -17.19 -0.31 0.38
CA VAL A 310 -17.29 -0.63 1.81
C VAL A 310 -16.38 0.30 2.59
N THR A 311 -16.93 1.07 3.54
CA THR A 311 -16.14 2.01 4.33
C THR A 311 -15.89 1.49 5.74
N LEU A 312 -14.65 1.66 6.23
CA LEU A 312 -14.22 1.24 7.55
C LEU A 312 -13.62 2.41 8.33
N ASN A 313 -13.81 2.39 9.65
CA ASN A 313 -13.05 3.22 10.56
C ASN A 313 -11.66 2.62 10.73
N THR A 314 -10.65 3.28 10.19
CA THR A 314 -9.24 2.87 10.26
C THR A 314 -8.37 3.92 10.96
N ASP A 315 -8.97 4.74 11.83
CA ASP A 315 -8.24 5.75 12.61
C ASP A 315 -6.99 5.19 13.31
N PRO A 316 -7.00 3.96 13.91
CA PRO A 316 -5.78 3.40 14.49
C PRO A 316 -4.62 3.23 13.51
N LEU A 317 -4.88 2.95 12.22
CA LEU A 317 -3.84 2.92 11.19
C LEU A 317 -3.38 4.33 10.82
N GLY A 318 -4.32 5.29 10.75
CA GLY A 318 -4.00 6.70 10.53
C GLY A 318 -3.02 7.24 11.57
N GLU A 319 -3.22 6.91 12.86
CA GLU A 319 -2.37 7.33 13.98
C GLU A 319 -0.92 6.83 13.90
N ILE A 320 -0.67 5.79 13.14
CA ILE A 320 0.67 5.21 12.92
C ILE A 320 1.17 5.42 11.49
N GLY A 321 0.58 6.37 10.76
CA GLY A 321 1.11 6.86 9.50
C GLY A 321 0.69 6.09 8.24
N GLY A 322 -0.42 5.33 8.26
CA GLY A 322 -0.88 4.60 7.08
C GLY A 322 -2.38 4.36 7.01
N GLY A 323 -2.81 3.42 6.17
CA GLY A 323 -4.22 3.09 5.95
C GLY A 323 -4.43 1.67 5.42
N ILE A 324 -5.59 1.44 4.81
CA ILE A 324 -6.02 0.11 4.35
C ILE A 324 -5.08 -0.43 3.26
N HIS A 325 -4.71 0.40 2.26
CA HIS A 325 -3.79 -0.01 1.20
C HIS A 325 -2.44 -0.44 1.75
N CYS A 326 -1.89 0.33 2.69
CA CYS A 326 -0.61 0.01 3.32
C CYS A 326 -0.64 -1.35 4.07
N ALA A 327 -1.81 -1.72 4.64
CA ALA A 327 -1.99 -2.96 5.41
C ALA A 327 -2.34 -4.20 4.55
N THR A 328 -2.45 -4.04 3.21
CA THR A 328 -2.91 -5.09 2.30
C THR A 328 -1.99 -5.25 1.10
N GLN A 329 -1.84 -6.49 0.60
CA GLN A 329 -1.09 -6.78 -0.62
C GLN A 329 -1.77 -7.90 -1.39
N GLN A 330 -2.11 -7.68 -2.66
CA GLN A 330 -2.80 -8.65 -3.50
C GLN A 330 -1.89 -9.76 -4.03
N ILE A 331 -2.47 -10.94 -4.20
CA ILE A 331 -1.94 -12.03 -5.02
C ILE A 331 -2.82 -12.11 -6.26
N PRO A 332 -2.36 -11.65 -7.44
CA PRO A 332 -3.16 -11.74 -8.66
C PRO A 332 -3.35 -13.20 -9.10
N SER A 333 -4.53 -13.50 -9.67
CA SER A 333 -4.88 -14.83 -10.19
C SER A 333 -4.25 -15.12 -11.55
#